data_a3b6fb7c89e35bb6519f775bb74355b9
#
_entry.id   a3b6fb7c89e35bb6519f775bb74355b9
#
_cell.length_a   1.000
_cell.length_b   1.000
_cell.length_c   1.000
_cell.angle_alpha   90.00
_cell.angle_beta   90.00
_cell.angle_gamma   90.00
#
_symmetry.space_group_name_H-M   'P 1'
#
loop_
_entity.id
_entity.type
_entity.pdbx_description
1 polymer ?
#
loop_
_entity_poly.entity_id
_entity_poly.type
_entity_poly.pdbx_seq_one_letter_code
_entity_poly.pdbx_strand_id
1 'polypeptide(L)'
;WKRMTGSRVMVRCGSLDVMRIHIQNPADDPLFEFSRPMWDAAAARAPDIGMGHIVGIGDTEADFTAAMRDAEALVCDIGVAGALFPCDAPRLKLLFVTNSGLDKLAPFDWLPPGVALLNNRGTHMVKSGEFAIMAILMLSNRVPEMVTHQRAGRWQKLWGTVLRGKRLTVVGLGTLGSAAAAHAARFGMAVTGVRARASPHPDCVAVVGTDRLDEVLPHTDYLVLACPLTEATRGMMDRRRLSLLPRGAGLVNIGRGELLDQDALCDLLESGNLSGAVLDVFTPEPIPPGHRLWTAPNLVISPHTSTDDPDTYNARSLDIFLDNLRAWRDNKPLPNLFDTERGY
;
A
#
# COMPACT_ATOMS: atom_id res chain seq x y z
N TRP A 1 7.74 -38.13 4.09
CA TRP A 1 8.98 -37.74 3.44
C TRP A 1 8.74 -37.44 1.96
N LYS A 2 8.50 -36.18 1.62
CA LYS A 2 8.73 -35.64 0.28
C LYS A 2 9.38 -34.25 0.50
N ARG A 3 10.62 -34.14 0.05
CA ARG A 3 11.39 -32.90 0.06
C ARG A 3 10.68 -31.92 -0.88
N MET A 4 10.27 -30.79 -0.34
CA MET A 4 9.94 -29.61 -1.14
C MET A 4 11.26 -28.91 -1.47
N THR A 5 11.68 -29.03 -2.71
CA THR A 5 12.79 -28.26 -3.29
C THR A 5 12.23 -26.90 -3.71
N GLY A 6 12.21 -25.94 -2.78
CA GLY A 6 12.07 -24.53 -3.15
C GLY A 6 13.37 -24.08 -3.80
N SER A 7 13.35 -23.74 -5.08
CA SER A 7 14.43 -23.11 -5.79
C SER A 7 14.70 -21.74 -5.17
N ARG A 8 15.61 -21.66 -4.20
CA ARG A 8 16.23 -20.38 -3.84
C ARG A 8 17.08 -19.95 -5.01
N VAL A 9 16.68 -18.90 -5.71
CA VAL A 9 17.56 -18.21 -6.66
C VAL A 9 18.71 -17.66 -5.82
N MET A 10 19.84 -18.39 -5.80
CA MET A 10 21.09 -17.89 -5.27
C MET A 10 21.73 -17.01 -6.34
N VAL A 11 21.49 -15.72 -6.25
CA VAL A 11 22.19 -14.73 -7.07
C VAL A 11 23.60 -14.61 -6.53
N ARG A 12 24.61 -14.96 -7.34
CA ARG A 12 26.02 -14.81 -6.98
C ARG A 12 26.38 -13.33 -6.95
N CYS A 13 26.85 -12.85 -5.80
CA CYS A 13 27.42 -11.53 -5.63
C CYS A 13 28.83 -11.47 -6.25
N GLY A 14 29.05 -10.53 -7.18
CA GLY A 14 30.37 -9.99 -7.49
C GLY A 14 30.64 -8.79 -6.56
N SER A 15 31.92 -8.45 -6.35
CA SER A 15 32.33 -7.21 -5.66
C SER A 15 31.53 -6.03 -6.17
N LEU A 16 31.19 -5.06 -5.28
CA LEU A 16 30.56 -3.83 -5.71
C LEU A 16 31.53 -2.98 -6.53
N ASP A 17 31.68 -3.41 -7.75
CA ASP A 17 32.13 -2.55 -8.80
C ASP A 17 31.01 -1.55 -9.12
N VAL A 18 31.37 -0.39 -9.59
CA VAL A 18 30.50 0.69 -10.02
C VAL A 18 29.28 0.13 -10.80
N MET A 19 28.07 0.21 -10.24
CA MET A 19 26.85 -0.18 -10.96
C MET A 19 26.35 0.95 -11.87
N ARG A 20 25.77 0.57 -12.99
CA ARG A 20 25.01 1.46 -13.85
C ARG A 20 23.55 1.43 -13.43
N ILE A 21 23.09 2.52 -12.86
CA ILE A 21 21.71 2.71 -12.37
C ILE A 21 21.01 3.67 -13.32
N HIS A 22 19.83 3.29 -13.78
CA HIS A 22 18.97 4.20 -14.54
C HIS A 22 17.71 4.49 -13.72
N ILE A 23 17.34 5.76 -13.64
CA ILE A 23 16.07 6.23 -13.09
C ILE A 23 15.25 6.73 -14.27
N GLN A 24 14.10 6.10 -14.52
CA GLN A 24 13.18 6.52 -15.57
C GLN A 24 11.97 7.19 -14.92
N ASN A 25 11.82 8.47 -15.22
CA ASN A 25 10.68 9.26 -14.78
C ASN A 25 9.42 8.95 -15.61
N PRO A 26 8.21 9.03 -15.02
CA PRO A 26 6.96 9.01 -15.78
C PRO A 26 6.80 10.29 -16.60
N ALA A 27 6.06 10.23 -17.71
CA ALA A 27 5.87 11.37 -18.59
C ALA A 27 4.96 12.47 -17.99
N ASP A 28 3.99 12.09 -17.16
CA ASP A 28 2.85 12.96 -16.80
C ASP A 28 2.59 13.06 -15.28
N ASP A 29 3.52 12.62 -14.43
CA ASP A 29 3.32 12.68 -12.98
C ASP A 29 4.52 13.29 -12.25
N PRO A 30 4.51 14.63 -12.02
CA PRO A 30 5.62 15.33 -11.38
C PRO A 30 5.87 14.92 -9.92
N LEU A 31 4.90 14.25 -9.27
CA LEU A 31 5.08 13.75 -7.89
C LEU A 31 6.14 12.64 -7.85
N PHE A 32 6.22 11.82 -8.89
CA PHE A 32 7.14 10.70 -8.99
C PHE A 32 8.38 11.01 -9.85
N GLU A 33 8.64 12.28 -10.13
CA GLU A 33 9.80 12.72 -10.88
C GLU A 33 11.03 12.80 -9.97
N PHE A 34 12.08 12.09 -10.36
CA PHE A 34 13.38 12.11 -9.69
C PHE A 34 14.35 13.03 -10.41
N SER A 35 15.12 13.77 -9.64
CA SER A 35 16.16 14.66 -10.16
C SER A 35 17.55 14.27 -9.66
N ARG A 36 18.57 14.75 -10.35
CA ARG A 36 19.97 14.54 -9.94
C ARG A 36 20.25 15.04 -8.51
N PRO A 37 19.80 16.25 -8.09
CA PRO A 37 19.96 16.68 -6.72
C PRO A 37 19.30 15.75 -5.68
N MET A 38 18.16 15.14 -5.99
CA MET A 38 17.50 14.17 -5.09
C MET A 38 18.35 12.92 -4.91
N TRP A 39 18.92 12.39 -6.01
CA TRP A 39 19.87 11.27 -5.93
C TRP A 39 21.10 11.62 -5.10
N ASP A 40 21.73 12.77 -5.39
CA ASP A 40 22.95 13.19 -4.70
C ASP A 40 22.69 13.38 -3.20
N ALA A 41 21.52 13.90 -2.81
CA ALA A 41 21.10 14.02 -1.42
C ALA A 41 20.88 12.64 -0.76
N ALA A 42 20.27 11.68 -1.46
CA ALA A 42 20.11 10.30 -0.96
C ALA A 42 21.47 9.60 -0.81
N ALA A 43 22.34 9.73 -1.82
CA ALA A 43 23.69 9.19 -1.78
C ALA A 43 24.53 9.77 -0.63
N ALA A 44 24.36 11.06 -0.33
CA ALA A 44 25.03 11.71 0.81
C ALA A 44 24.54 11.19 2.17
N ARG A 45 23.26 10.78 2.29
CA ARG A 45 22.74 10.13 3.50
C ARG A 45 23.24 8.69 3.69
N ALA A 46 23.59 8.01 2.59
CA ALA A 46 24.07 6.63 2.59
C ALA A 46 25.38 6.49 1.79
N PRO A 47 26.49 7.18 2.21
CA PRO A 47 27.72 7.29 1.42
C PRO A 47 28.43 5.95 1.17
N ASP A 48 28.19 4.97 2.03
CA ASP A 48 28.75 3.61 1.92
C ASP A 48 28.18 2.82 0.72
N ILE A 49 27.04 3.24 0.18
CA ILE A 49 26.35 2.55 -0.90
C ILE A 49 25.87 3.48 -2.02
N GLY A 50 25.57 4.75 -1.74
CA GLY A 50 25.04 5.69 -2.74
C GLY A 50 26.11 6.31 -3.63
N MET A 51 27.37 6.29 -3.19
CA MET A 51 28.47 6.94 -3.91
C MET A 51 29.15 5.98 -4.90
N GLY A 52 29.72 6.54 -5.96
CA GLY A 52 30.56 5.79 -6.90
C GLY A 52 29.81 5.08 -8.04
N HIS A 53 28.48 5.12 -8.09
CA HIS A 53 27.70 4.56 -9.18
C HIS A 53 27.58 5.51 -10.39
N ILE A 54 27.39 4.95 -11.58
CA ILE A 54 27.03 5.71 -12.77
C ILE A 54 25.51 5.79 -12.84
N VAL A 55 24.96 6.99 -12.57
CA VAL A 55 23.50 7.18 -12.49
C VAL A 55 23.05 8.03 -13.69
N GLY A 56 22.17 7.46 -14.51
CA GLY A 56 21.42 8.15 -15.55
C GLY A 56 19.99 8.44 -15.07
N ILE A 57 19.45 9.57 -15.50
CA ILE A 57 18.02 9.90 -15.30
C ILE A 57 17.48 10.24 -16.69
N GLY A 58 16.34 9.66 -17.05
CA GLY A 58 15.68 9.85 -18.33
C GLY A 58 14.20 10.11 -18.17
N ASP A 59 13.64 10.88 -19.09
CA ASP A 59 12.23 11.30 -19.09
C ASP A 59 11.49 10.79 -20.34
N THR A 60 12.22 10.20 -21.31
CA THR A 60 11.68 9.74 -22.58
C THR A 60 11.89 8.23 -22.78
N GLU A 61 11.08 7.63 -23.66
CA GLU A 61 11.26 6.24 -24.07
C GLU A 61 12.60 6.00 -24.77
N ALA A 62 13.13 7.03 -25.47
CA ALA A 62 14.45 6.96 -26.09
C ALA A 62 15.57 6.87 -25.06
N ASP A 63 15.47 7.62 -23.94
CA ASP A 63 16.41 7.55 -22.82
C ASP A 63 16.37 6.16 -22.19
N PHE A 64 15.16 5.63 -21.95
CA PHE A 64 14.96 4.28 -21.43
C PHE A 64 15.63 3.24 -22.35
N THR A 65 15.30 3.25 -23.64
CA THR A 65 15.83 2.28 -24.61
C THR A 65 17.36 2.34 -24.70
N ALA A 66 17.93 3.53 -24.63
CA ALA A 66 19.39 3.70 -24.63
C ALA A 66 20.01 3.15 -23.34
N ALA A 67 19.41 3.42 -22.19
CA ALA A 67 19.90 3.00 -20.87
C ALA A 67 19.83 1.48 -20.68
N MET A 68 18.76 0.81 -21.14
CA MET A 68 18.57 -0.63 -20.93
C MET A 68 19.62 -1.52 -21.58
N ARG A 69 20.42 -1.00 -22.51
CA ARG A 69 21.54 -1.74 -23.12
C ARG A 69 22.62 -2.13 -22.10
N ASP A 70 22.81 -1.32 -21.05
CA ASP A 70 23.88 -1.52 -20.09
C ASP A 70 23.53 -1.24 -18.63
N ALA A 71 22.31 -0.82 -18.32
CA ALA A 71 21.82 -0.63 -16.95
C ALA A 71 21.78 -1.96 -16.20
N GLU A 72 22.27 -1.94 -14.97
CA GLU A 72 22.26 -3.08 -14.05
C GLU A 72 21.16 -2.96 -13.00
N ALA A 73 20.69 -1.74 -12.73
CA ALA A 73 19.52 -1.46 -11.91
C ALA A 73 18.65 -0.40 -12.58
N LEU A 74 17.34 -0.61 -12.50
CA LEU A 74 16.33 0.34 -12.96
C LEU A 74 15.44 0.76 -11.78
N VAL A 75 15.20 2.06 -11.68
CA VAL A 75 14.21 2.67 -10.78
C VAL A 75 13.16 3.33 -11.65
N CYS A 76 11.89 2.94 -11.52
CA CYS A 76 10.79 3.53 -12.27
C CYS A 76 9.46 3.35 -11.52
N ASP A 77 8.42 4.04 -11.98
CA ASP A 77 7.07 3.84 -11.46
C ASP A 77 6.37 2.64 -12.15
N ILE A 78 5.16 2.31 -11.66
CA ILE A 78 4.37 1.19 -12.20
C ILE A 78 3.88 1.44 -13.62
N GLY A 79 3.62 2.70 -14.00
CA GLY A 79 3.21 3.08 -15.35
C GLY A 79 4.32 2.84 -16.37
N VAL A 80 5.54 3.27 -16.05
CA VAL A 80 6.75 3.01 -16.85
C VAL A 80 7.02 1.52 -16.97
N ALA A 81 6.97 0.79 -15.83
CA ALA A 81 7.19 -0.66 -15.86
C ALA A 81 6.15 -1.37 -16.75
N GLY A 82 4.87 -1.01 -16.63
CA GLY A 82 3.80 -1.62 -17.43
C GLY A 82 3.82 -1.25 -18.93
N ALA A 83 4.33 -0.06 -19.27
CA ALA A 83 4.36 0.41 -20.65
C ALA A 83 5.61 -0.05 -21.43
N LEU A 84 6.77 -0.14 -20.75
CA LEU A 84 8.07 -0.33 -21.41
C LEU A 84 8.62 -1.76 -21.29
N PHE A 85 8.02 -2.62 -20.47
CA PHE A 85 8.36 -4.05 -20.45
C PHE A 85 7.30 -4.90 -21.19
N PRO A 86 7.72 -6.02 -21.84
CA PRO A 86 9.07 -6.58 -21.88
C PRO A 86 10.01 -5.79 -22.78
N CYS A 87 11.26 -5.66 -22.37
CA CYS A 87 12.31 -4.99 -23.15
C CYS A 87 13.62 -5.78 -23.13
N ASP A 88 14.52 -5.48 -24.08
CA ASP A 88 15.89 -6.02 -24.09
C ASP A 88 16.75 -5.29 -23.05
N ALA A 89 17.02 -5.97 -21.95
CA ALA A 89 17.80 -5.46 -20.83
C ALA A 89 18.83 -6.51 -20.33
N PRO A 90 19.86 -6.80 -21.15
CA PRO A 90 20.72 -7.98 -20.97
C PRO A 90 21.58 -7.92 -19.70
N ARG A 91 21.73 -6.76 -19.08
CA ARG A 91 22.54 -6.56 -17.88
C ARG A 91 21.72 -6.28 -16.64
N LEU A 92 20.40 -6.14 -16.76
CA LEU A 92 19.52 -5.79 -15.65
C LEU A 92 19.53 -6.88 -14.57
N LYS A 93 19.72 -6.48 -13.32
CA LYS A 93 19.75 -7.35 -12.14
C LYS A 93 18.66 -6.98 -11.13
N LEU A 94 18.40 -5.67 -11.00
CA LEU A 94 17.43 -5.12 -10.06
C LEU A 94 16.42 -4.22 -10.79
N LEU A 95 15.16 -4.46 -10.58
CA LEU A 95 14.07 -3.57 -10.99
C LEU A 95 13.35 -3.10 -9.73
N PHE A 96 13.51 -1.83 -9.38
CA PHE A 96 12.80 -1.18 -8.28
C PHE A 96 11.65 -0.36 -8.81
N VAL A 97 10.43 -0.83 -8.54
CA VAL A 97 9.21 -0.10 -8.86
C VAL A 97 8.82 0.76 -7.67
N THR A 98 8.71 2.07 -7.90
CA THR A 98 8.46 3.05 -6.84
C THR A 98 7.04 3.00 -6.25
N ASN A 99 6.24 2.01 -6.62
CA ASN A 99 4.93 1.73 -6.05
C ASN A 99 4.99 0.57 -5.05
N SER A 100 4.17 0.60 -4.01
CA SER A 100 4.14 -0.45 -2.99
C SER A 100 3.34 -1.67 -3.44
N GLY A 101 2.20 -1.49 -4.12
CA GLY A 101 1.40 -2.56 -4.70
C GLY A 101 1.69 -2.70 -6.18
N LEU A 102 2.00 -3.92 -6.63
CA LEU A 102 2.33 -4.24 -8.02
C LEU A 102 1.29 -5.15 -8.68
N ASP A 103 0.13 -5.28 -8.08
CA ASP A 103 -0.96 -6.14 -8.54
C ASP A 103 -1.42 -5.83 -9.99
N LYS A 104 -1.32 -4.56 -10.42
CA LYS A 104 -1.63 -4.12 -11.78
C LYS A 104 -0.62 -4.60 -12.85
N LEU A 105 0.55 -5.08 -12.44
CA LEU A 105 1.57 -5.62 -13.35
C LEU A 105 1.46 -7.13 -13.58
N ALA A 106 0.55 -7.80 -12.88
CA ALA A 106 0.32 -9.23 -13.07
C ALA A 106 -0.36 -9.53 -14.43
N PRO A 107 -0.03 -10.67 -15.09
CA PRO A 107 0.98 -11.65 -14.68
C PRO A 107 2.41 -11.14 -14.90
N PHE A 108 3.38 -11.67 -14.14
CA PHE A 108 4.77 -11.19 -14.15
C PHE A 108 5.68 -11.94 -15.16
N ASP A 109 5.12 -12.48 -16.21
CA ASP A 109 5.82 -13.17 -17.30
C ASP A 109 6.65 -12.23 -18.21
N TRP A 110 6.40 -10.93 -18.10
CA TRP A 110 7.18 -9.88 -18.75
C TRP A 110 8.54 -9.61 -18.09
N LEU A 111 8.72 -10.04 -16.82
CA LEU A 111 9.95 -9.79 -16.08
C LEU A 111 11.10 -10.64 -16.62
N PRO A 112 12.26 -10.04 -16.99
CA PRO A 112 13.37 -10.82 -17.50
C PRO A 112 13.87 -11.86 -16.47
N PRO A 113 14.24 -13.06 -16.91
CA PRO A 113 14.72 -14.10 -16.00
C PRO A 113 15.95 -13.65 -15.20
N GLY A 114 15.92 -13.88 -13.88
CA GLY A 114 17.02 -13.54 -12.98
C GLY A 114 17.04 -12.09 -12.48
N VAL A 115 16.12 -11.25 -12.93
CA VAL A 115 15.94 -9.89 -12.40
C VAL A 115 15.15 -9.96 -11.08
N ALA A 116 15.69 -9.33 -10.03
CA ALA A 116 14.99 -9.18 -8.77
C ALA A 116 14.02 -7.99 -8.85
N LEU A 117 12.72 -8.26 -8.76
CA LEU A 117 11.69 -7.24 -8.70
C LEU A 117 11.55 -6.73 -7.26
N LEU A 118 11.69 -5.43 -7.07
CA LEU A 118 11.59 -4.77 -5.78
C LEU A 118 10.42 -3.79 -5.80
N ASN A 119 9.71 -3.68 -4.69
CA ASN A 119 8.65 -2.68 -4.52
C ASN A 119 9.01 -1.61 -3.49
N ASN A 120 8.24 -0.55 -3.43
CA ASN A 120 8.47 0.58 -2.53
C ASN A 120 7.75 0.41 -1.16
N ARG A 121 7.64 -0.83 -0.67
CA ARG A 121 7.03 -1.10 0.65
C ARG A 121 7.80 -0.38 1.75
N GLY A 122 7.10 0.41 2.54
CA GLY A 122 7.69 1.20 3.64
C GLY A 122 7.56 2.71 3.42
N THR A 123 7.50 3.19 2.18
CA THR A 123 7.43 4.62 1.88
C THR A 123 6.18 5.29 2.48
N HIS A 124 5.05 4.61 2.44
CA HIS A 124 3.76 5.13 2.89
C HIS A 124 3.48 4.98 4.41
N MET A 125 4.43 4.43 5.19
CA MET A 125 4.18 4.01 6.57
C MET A 125 3.67 5.15 7.47
N VAL A 126 4.30 6.31 7.43
CA VAL A 126 3.96 7.43 8.31
C VAL A 126 2.59 8.00 7.93
N LYS A 127 2.44 8.36 6.66
CA LYS A 127 1.20 8.97 6.15
C LYS A 127 -0.02 8.06 6.29
N SER A 128 0.14 6.76 6.07
CA SER A 128 -0.97 5.80 6.24
C SER A 128 -1.46 5.71 7.68
N GLY A 129 -0.55 5.78 8.66
CA GLY A 129 -0.92 5.81 10.07
C GLY A 129 -1.70 7.07 10.44
N GLU A 130 -1.25 8.23 9.96
CA GLU A 130 -1.93 9.51 10.14
C GLU A 130 -3.31 9.52 9.48
N PHE A 131 -3.41 9.06 8.24
CA PHE A 131 -4.69 8.99 7.53
C PHE A 131 -5.66 8.02 8.21
N ALA A 132 -5.20 6.84 8.61
CA ALA A 132 -6.05 5.86 9.27
C ALA A 132 -6.62 6.40 10.59
N ILE A 133 -5.80 7.04 11.42
CA ILE A 133 -6.30 7.62 12.69
C ILE A 133 -7.20 8.84 12.44
N MET A 134 -6.91 9.68 11.44
CA MET A 134 -7.80 10.76 11.01
C MET A 134 -9.16 10.19 10.60
N ALA A 135 -9.20 9.15 9.75
CA ALA A 135 -10.43 8.52 9.31
C ALA A 135 -11.24 7.95 10.49
N ILE A 136 -10.59 7.26 11.42
CA ILE A 136 -11.24 6.73 12.63
C ILE A 136 -11.77 7.88 13.51
N LEU A 137 -11.04 8.98 13.67
CA LEU A 137 -11.49 10.17 14.40
C LEU A 137 -12.69 10.83 13.71
N MET A 138 -12.70 10.92 12.39
CA MET A 138 -13.85 11.42 11.64
C MET A 138 -15.08 10.54 11.87
N LEU A 139 -14.95 9.23 11.84
CA LEU A 139 -16.04 8.28 12.10
C LEU A 139 -16.54 8.37 13.53
N SER A 140 -15.62 8.41 14.53
CA SER A 140 -16.00 8.50 15.95
C SER A 140 -16.71 9.80 16.32
N ASN A 141 -16.41 10.89 15.61
CA ASN A 141 -17.04 12.19 15.76
C ASN A 141 -18.22 12.39 14.78
N ARG A 142 -18.60 11.36 14.01
CA ARG A 142 -19.70 11.39 13.03
C ARG A 142 -19.56 12.49 11.97
N VAL A 143 -18.32 12.85 11.62
CA VAL A 143 -18.05 13.90 10.62
C VAL A 143 -18.69 13.60 9.27
N PRO A 144 -18.62 12.35 8.71
CA PRO A 144 -19.29 12.06 7.44
C PRO A 144 -20.79 12.29 7.49
N GLU A 145 -21.44 11.96 8.60
CA GLU A 145 -22.89 12.22 8.80
C GLU A 145 -23.19 13.72 8.94
N MET A 146 -22.33 14.46 9.65
CA MET A 146 -22.47 15.94 9.73
C MET A 146 -22.40 16.56 8.35
N VAL A 147 -21.47 16.09 7.49
CA VAL A 147 -21.34 16.57 6.11
C VAL A 147 -22.59 16.20 5.28
N THR A 148 -23.13 14.99 5.45
CA THR A 148 -24.40 14.59 4.81
C THR A 148 -25.56 15.51 5.22
N HIS A 149 -25.69 15.84 6.50
CA HIS A 149 -26.70 16.77 7.00
C HIS A 149 -26.46 18.20 6.50
N GLN A 150 -25.22 18.66 6.51
CA GLN A 150 -24.82 19.98 6.01
C GLN A 150 -25.24 20.16 4.54
N ARG A 151 -24.94 19.18 3.68
CA ARG A 151 -25.30 19.20 2.27
C ARG A 151 -26.82 19.22 2.05
N ALA A 152 -27.58 18.61 2.97
CA ALA A 152 -29.01 18.59 2.97
C ALA A 152 -29.66 19.82 3.66
N GLY A 153 -28.86 20.81 4.09
CA GLY A 153 -29.34 21.99 4.81
C GLY A 153 -30.00 21.68 6.17
N ARG A 154 -29.66 20.56 6.80
CA ARG A 154 -30.26 20.12 8.07
C ARG A 154 -29.36 20.42 9.25
N TRP A 155 -29.86 21.20 10.22
CA TRP A 155 -29.23 21.40 11.51
C TRP A 155 -29.60 20.28 12.46
N GLN A 156 -28.73 19.27 12.62
CA GLN A 156 -28.96 18.16 13.54
C GLN A 156 -27.78 18.02 14.49
N LYS A 157 -28.07 17.93 15.78
CA LYS A 157 -27.05 17.63 16.79
C LYS A 157 -26.68 16.17 16.72
N LEU A 158 -25.39 15.88 16.51
CA LEU A 158 -24.80 14.56 16.49
C LEU A 158 -23.73 14.48 17.58
N TRP A 159 -23.72 13.39 18.34
CA TRP A 159 -22.78 13.21 19.43
C TRP A 159 -21.73 12.18 19.01
N GLY A 160 -20.47 12.59 19.04
CA GLY A 160 -19.33 11.70 18.88
C GLY A 160 -18.99 10.94 20.16
N THR A 161 -18.02 10.04 20.08
CA THR A 161 -17.51 9.26 21.20
C THR A 161 -15.99 9.31 21.25
N VAL A 162 -15.40 9.07 22.44
CA VAL A 162 -13.95 8.91 22.56
C VAL A 162 -13.52 7.56 22.00
N LEU A 163 -12.27 7.47 21.51
CA LEU A 163 -11.70 6.22 20.97
C LEU A 163 -11.21 5.27 22.06
N ARG A 164 -10.87 5.78 23.25
CA ARG A 164 -10.38 4.96 24.37
C ARG A 164 -11.36 3.84 24.69
N GLY A 165 -10.86 2.60 24.69
CA GLY A 165 -11.65 1.40 24.99
C GLY A 165 -12.50 0.89 23.80
N LYS A 166 -12.54 1.60 22.66
CA LYS A 166 -13.16 1.09 21.44
C LYS A 166 -12.32 -0.01 20.80
N ARG A 167 -12.99 -0.91 20.10
CA ARG A 167 -12.39 -2.09 19.45
C ARG A 167 -12.15 -1.78 17.98
N LEU A 168 -10.87 -1.86 17.57
CA LEU A 168 -10.45 -1.74 16.20
C LEU A 168 -10.04 -3.11 15.66
N THR A 169 -10.57 -3.50 14.51
CA THR A 169 -10.04 -4.61 13.74
C THR A 169 -9.25 -4.09 12.55
N VAL A 170 -7.99 -4.51 12.43
CA VAL A 170 -7.11 -4.18 11.29
C VAL A 170 -6.87 -5.44 10.48
N VAL A 171 -7.39 -5.47 9.25
CA VAL A 171 -7.17 -6.57 8.31
C VAL A 171 -5.97 -6.26 7.43
N GLY A 172 -4.90 -7.03 7.65
CA GLY A 172 -3.59 -6.80 7.06
C GLY A 172 -2.67 -6.02 8.00
N LEU A 173 -1.72 -6.71 8.65
CA LEU A 173 -0.68 -6.12 9.50
C LEU A 173 0.66 -6.01 8.73
N GLY A 174 0.59 -5.52 7.50
CA GLY A 174 1.75 -5.04 6.73
C GLY A 174 2.14 -3.61 7.17
N THR A 175 2.88 -2.89 6.35
CA THR A 175 3.35 -1.53 6.67
C THR A 175 2.21 -0.58 7.03
N LEU A 176 1.15 -0.53 6.22
CA LEU A 176 0.02 0.38 6.43
C LEU A 176 -0.79 0.01 7.68
N GLY A 177 -1.18 -1.27 7.77
CA GLY A 177 -2.00 -1.72 8.89
C GLY A 177 -1.26 -1.71 10.24
N SER A 178 0.05 -1.97 10.25
CA SER A 178 0.86 -1.83 11.48
C SER A 178 0.92 -0.37 11.93
N ALA A 179 1.07 0.59 11.01
CA ALA A 179 1.03 2.01 11.34
C ALA A 179 -0.35 2.43 11.88
N ALA A 180 -1.44 1.96 11.25
CA ALA A 180 -2.80 2.19 11.75
C ALA A 180 -2.99 1.62 13.16
N ALA A 181 -2.53 0.39 13.42
CA ALA A 181 -2.58 -0.26 14.73
C ALA A 181 -1.82 0.53 15.79
N ALA A 182 -0.60 0.98 15.48
CA ALA A 182 0.25 1.74 16.37
C ALA A 182 -0.40 3.08 16.78
N HIS A 183 -0.96 3.82 15.83
CA HIS A 183 -1.67 5.06 16.13
C HIS A 183 -2.94 4.82 16.96
N ALA A 184 -3.74 3.82 16.60
CA ALA A 184 -4.95 3.49 17.35
C ALA A 184 -4.67 3.05 18.78
N ALA A 185 -3.62 2.26 19.01
CA ALA A 185 -3.18 1.85 20.35
C ALA A 185 -2.80 3.05 21.23
N ARG A 186 -2.14 4.08 20.65
CA ARG A 186 -1.82 5.33 21.36
C ARG A 186 -3.07 6.11 21.81
N PHE A 187 -4.18 6.01 21.04
CA PHE A 187 -5.48 6.56 21.43
C PHE A 187 -6.23 5.67 22.43
N GLY A 188 -5.64 4.56 22.87
CA GLY A 188 -6.21 3.65 23.86
C GLY A 188 -7.28 2.72 23.31
N MET A 189 -7.27 2.45 22.00
CA MET A 189 -8.14 1.45 21.39
C MET A 189 -7.63 0.03 21.67
N ALA A 190 -8.54 -0.94 21.76
CA ALA A 190 -8.21 -2.37 21.79
C ALA A 190 -8.10 -2.86 20.32
N VAL A 191 -6.88 -3.05 19.85
CA VAL A 191 -6.62 -3.40 18.45
C VAL A 191 -6.52 -4.91 18.28
N THR A 192 -7.34 -5.49 17.41
CA THR A 192 -7.22 -6.88 16.93
C THR A 192 -6.70 -6.86 15.49
N GLY A 193 -5.57 -7.51 15.27
CA GLY A 193 -4.99 -7.67 13.94
C GLY A 193 -5.46 -8.97 13.27
N VAL A 194 -5.67 -8.92 11.96
CA VAL A 194 -5.99 -10.09 11.13
C VAL A 194 -4.96 -10.22 10.02
N ARG A 195 -4.32 -11.37 9.88
CA ARG A 195 -3.35 -11.65 8.82
C ARG A 195 -3.24 -13.15 8.52
N ALA A 196 -2.71 -13.51 7.33
CA ALA A 196 -2.62 -14.90 6.87
C ALA A 196 -1.93 -15.85 7.87
N ARG A 197 -0.89 -15.38 8.56
CA ARG A 197 -0.22 -16.13 9.64
C ARG A 197 -0.36 -15.35 10.93
N ALA A 198 -1.17 -15.85 11.86
CA ALA A 198 -1.30 -15.26 13.18
C ALA A 198 0.04 -15.29 13.91
N SER A 199 0.58 -14.13 14.20
CA SER A 199 1.77 -13.96 15.04
C SER A 199 1.64 -12.66 15.82
N PRO A 200 2.12 -12.57 17.06
CA PRO A 200 2.00 -11.40 17.91
C PRO A 200 2.46 -10.11 17.20
N HIS A 201 1.79 -9.00 17.53
CA HIS A 201 2.15 -7.66 17.09
C HIS A 201 2.15 -6.72 18.31
N PRO A 202 3.16 -5.85 18.50
CA PRO A 202 3.32 -5.06 19.72
C PRO A 202 2.12 -4.14 20.02
N ASP A 203 1.46 -3.63 18.98
CA ASP A 203 0.35 -2.68 19.10
C ASP A 203 -1.03 -3.35 19.05
N CYS A 204 -1.10 -4.69 19.07
CA CYS A 204 -2.35 -5.44 19.06
C CYS A 204 -2.55 -6.22 20.35
N VAL A 205 -3.76 -6.19 20.91
CA VAL A 205 -4.13 -7.02 22.06
C VAL A 205 -4.32 -8.48 21.64
N ALA A 206 -4.65 -8.73 20.37
CA ALA A 206 -4.77 -10.04 19.77
C ALA A 206 -4.42 -10.00 18.28
N VAL A 207 -3.90 -11.10 17.75
CA VAL A 207 -3.73 -11.30 16.30
C VAL A 207 -4.29 -12.67 15.93
N VAL A 208 -5.18 -12.71 14.96
CA VAL A 208 -5.84 -13.92 14.47
C VAL A 208 -5.53 -14.18 13.00
N GLY A 209 -5.77 -15.41 12.55
CA GLY A 209 -5.73 -15.78 11.14
C GLY A 209 -6.94 -15.24 10.37
N THR A 210 -6.82 -15.16 9.04
CA THR A 210 -7.93 -14.75 8.15
C THR A 210 -9.13 -15.70 8.21
N ASP A 211 -8.92 -16.96 8.55
CA ASP A 211 -9.93 -17.98 8.80
C ASP A 211 -10.85 -17.66 9.99
N ARG A 212 -10.39 -16.82 10.91
CA ARG A 212 -11.14 -16.38 12.09
C ARG A 212 -11.72 -14.97 11.97
N LEU A 213 -11.71 -14.37 10.77
CA LEU A 213 -12.25 -13.03 10.56
C LEU A 213 -13.72 -12.93 10.97
N ASP A 214 -14.53 -13.93 10.67
CA ASP A 214 -15.96 -13.94 10.99
C ASP A 214 -16.23 -13.93 12.51
N GLU A 215 -15.30 -14.45 13.33
CA GLU A 215 -15.42 -14.40 14.78
C GLU A 215 -15.12 -13.01 15.36
N VAL A 216 -14.29 -12.21 14.67
CA VAL A 216 -13.86 -10.89 15.15
C VAL A 216 -14.84 -9.80 14.75
N LEU A 217 -15.43 -9.89 13.55
CA LEU A 217 -16.29 -8.85 13.00
C LEU A 217 -17.47 -8.44 13.92
N PRO A 218 -18.19 -9.35 14.62
CA PRO A 218 -19.27 -8.97 15.54
C PRO A 218 -18.81 -8.14 16.74
N HIS A 219 -17.50 -8.10 16.99
CA HIS A 219 -16.91 -7.38 18.12
C HIS A 219 -16.09 -6.16 17.68
N THR A 220 -16.36 -5.62 16.48
CA THR A 220 -15.58 -4.55 15.85
C THR A 220 -16.35 -3.24 15.83
N ASP A 221 -15.85 -2.22 16.53
CA ASP A 221 -16.44 -0.88 16.50
C ASP A 221 -15.95 -0.11 15.25
N TYR A 222 -14.67 -0.34 14.86
CA TYR A 222 -14.07 0.20 13.64
C TYR A 222 -13.31 -0.89 12.91
N LEU A 223 -13.44 -0.92 11.58
CA LEU A 223 -12.73 -1.84 10.70
C LEU A 223 -11.79 -1.06 9.78
N VAL A 224 -10.51 -1.44 9.73
CA VAL A 224 -9.54 -0.93 8.76
C VAL A 224 -9.09 -2.07 7.85
N LEU A 225 -9.28 -1.89 6.55
CA LEU A 225 -8.78 -2.78 5.51
C LEU A 225 -7.45 -2.21 4.97
N ALA A 226 -6.36 -2.95 5.15
CA ALA A 226 -4.99 -2.57 4.78
C ALA A 226 -4.19 -3.76 4.24
N CYS A 227 -4.86 -4.83 3.81
CA CYS A 227 -4.20 -5.99 3.21
C CYS A 227 -4.01 -5.83 1.70
N PRO A 228 -3.04 -6.53 1.09
CA PRO A 228 -2.87 -6.56 -0.34
C PRO A 228 -4.05 -7.28 -1.01
N LEU A 229 -4.25 -6.99 -2.30
CA LEU A 229 -5.17 -7.73 -3.15
C LEU A 229 -4.49 -9.00 -3.64
N THR A 230 -5.09 -10.14 -3.32
CA THR A 230 -4.71 -11.47 -3.77
C THR A 230 -5.97 -12.25 -4.11
N GLU A 231 -5.85 -13.41 -4.71
CA GLU A 231 -7.00 -14.30 -4.92
C GLU A 231 -7.75 -14.59 -3.61
N ALA A 232 -7.02 -14.79 -2.51
CA ALA A 232 -7.61 -15.09 -1.20
C ALA A 232 -8.27 -13.89 -0.51
N THR A 233 -7.92 -12.65 -0.89
CA THR A 233 -8.45 -11.43 -0.28
C THR A 233 -9.46 -10.70 -1.16
N ARG A 234 -9.57 -11.04 -2.43
CA ARG A 234 -10.57 -10.49 -3.35
C ARG A 234 -11.98 -10.77 -2.84
N GLY A 235 -12.77 -9.73 -2.67
CA GLY A 235 -14.14 -9.83 -2.16
C GLY A 235 -14.23 -10.34 -0.72
N MET A 236 -13.13 -10.27 0.05
CA MET A 236 -13.13 -10.84 1.41
C MET A 236 -14.14 -10.17 2.34
N MET A 237 -14.50 -8.91 2.09
CA MET A 237 -15.57 -8.19 2.78
C MET A 237 -16.81 -8.13 1.91
N ASP A 238 -17.41 -9.29 1.71
CA ASP A 238 -18.69 -9.46 1.03
C ASP A 238 -19.88 -8.96 1.89
N ARG A 239 -21.07 -8.93 1.30
CA ARG A 239 -22.32 -8.53 1.98
C ARG A 239 -22.53 -9.29 3.30
N ARG A 240 -22.26 -10.59 3.33
CA ARG A 240 -22.43 -11.42 4.52
C ARG A 240 -21.50 -10.96 5.64
N ARG A 241 -20.23 -10.76 5.37
CA ARG A 241 -19.24 -10.32 6.37
C ARG A 241 -19.49 -8.89 6.80
N LEU A 242 -19.83 -7.99 5.89
CA LEU A 242 -20.23 -6.62 6.24
C LEU A 242 -21.42 -6.61 7.20
N SER A 243 -22.37 -7.53 7.03
CA SER A 243 -23.54 -7.66 7.91
C SER A 243 -23.22 -8.24 9.31
N LEU A 244 -22.02 -8.81 9.51
CA LEU A 244 -21.54 -9.24 10.83
C LEU A 244 -21.06 -8.06 11.69
N LEU A 245 -20.76 -6.91 11.08
CA LEU A 245 -20.35 -5.73 11.83
C LEU A 245 -21.53 -5.23 12.69
N PRO A 246 -21.27 -4.84 13.95
CA PRO A 246 -22.34 -4.33 14.81
C PRO A 246 -22.91 -3.03 14.25
N ARG A 247 -24.20 -2.77 14.54
CA ARG A 247 -24.83 -1.52 14.19
C ARG A 247 -24.05 -0.32 14.72
N GLY A 248 -23.76 0.63 13.84
CA GLY A 248 -22.98 1.82 14.17
C GLY A 248 -21.47 1.65 13.99
N ALA A 249 -21.00 0.50 13.53
CA ALA A 249 -19.59 0.32 13.20
C ALA A 249 -19.17 1.28 12.06
N GLY A 250 -17.90 1.68 12.08
CA GLY A 250 -17.28 2.49 11.03
C GLY A 250 -16.29 1.66 10.20
N LEU A 251 -16.12 1.98 8.92
CA LEU A 251 -15.23 1.26 7.99
C LEU A 251 -14.25 2.20 7.32
N VAL A 252 -13.00 1.80 7.23
CA VAL A 252 -11.92 2.48 6.50
C VAL A 252 -11.28 1.48 5.53
N ASN A 253 -11.12 1.84 4.26
CA ASN A 253 -10.38 1.03 3.30
C ASN A 253 -9.24 1.85 2.68
N ILE A 254 -8.01 1.46 3.00
CA ILE A 254 -6.74 2.00 2.48
C ILE A 254 -5.93 0.91 1.77
N GLY A 255 -6.53 -0.25 1.52
CA GLY A 255 -5.90 -1.38 0.86
C GLY A 255 -6.15 -1.40 -0.65
N ARG A 256 -7.24 -2.06 -1.08
CA ARG A 256 -7.69 -2.11 -2.48
C ARG A 256 -9.21 -2.12 -2.54
N GLY A 257 -9.78 -1.57 -3.62
CA GLY A 257 -11.23 -1.51 -3.82
C GLY A 257 -11.89 -2.88 -3.83
N GLU A 258 -11.25 -3.83 -4.51
CA GLU A 258 -11.75 -5.21 -4.68
C GLU A 258 -11.79 -6.05 -3.39
N LEU A 259 -11.27 -5.56 -2.29
CA LEU A 259 -11.42 -6.21 -0.98
C LEU A 259 -12.87 -6.16 -0.48
N LEU A 260 -13.65 -5.19 -0.97
CA LEU A 260 -14.93 -4.75 -0.42
C LEU A 260 -16.04 -4.81 -1.45
N ASP A 261 -17.19 -5.41 -1.09
CA ASP A 261 -18.44 -5.25 -1.81
C ASP A 261 -18.98 -3.82 -1.61
N GLN A 262 -18.71 -2.93 -2.58
CA GLN A 262 -19.06 -1.52 -2.53
C GLN A 262 -20.59 -1.28 -2.57
N ASP A 263 -21.33 -2.15 -3.26
CA ASP A 263 -22.80 -2.05 -3.29
C ASP A 263 -23.42 -2.44 -1.96
N ALA A 264 -22.93 -3.51 -1.35
CA ALA A 264 -23.34 -3.90 0.00
C ALA A 264 -23.01 -2.82 1.04
N LEU A 265 -21.83 -2.16 0.91
CA LEU A 265 -21.48 -1.02 1.76
C LEU A 265 -22.48 0.11 1.62
N CYS A 266 -22.83 0.52 0.38
CA CYS A 266 -23.81 1.57 0.15
C CYS A 266 -25.15 1.24 0.81
N ASP A 267 -25.66 0.01 0.66
CA ASP A 267 -26.92 -0.42 1.30
C ASP A 267 -26.87 -0.32 2.83
N LEU A 268 -25.71 -0.68 3.44
CA LEU A 268 -25.53 -0.61 4.88
C LEU A 268 -25.39 0.83 5.40
N LEU A 269 -24.86 1.75 4.61
CA LEU A 269 -24.81 3.17 4.92
C LEU A 269 -26.22 3.78 4.79
N GLU A 270 -26.96 3.49 3.72
CA GLU A 270 -28.32 3.97 3.46
C GLU A 270 -29.31 3.50 4.54
N SER A 271 -29.19 2.24 4.99
CA SER A 271 -30.01 1.70 6.08
C SER A 271 -29.59 2.17 7.48
N GLY A 272 -28.45 2.86 7.61
CA GLY A 272 -27.88 3.29 8.89
C GLY A 272 -27.40 2.13 9.77
N ASN A 273 -27.09 0.97 9.19
CA ASN A 273 -26.44 -0.13 9.90
C ASN A 273 -24.98 0.20 10.19
N LEU A 274 -24.25 0.77 9.21
CA LEU A 274 -22.94 1.36 9.44
C LEU A 274 -23.09 2.86 9.71
N SER A 275 -22.28 3.40 10.64
CA SER A 275 -22.29 4.83 10.97
C SER A 275 -21.66 5.70 9.89
N GLY A 276 -20.74 5.15 9.13
CA GLY A 276 -20.04 5.84 8.07
C GLY A 276 -18.85 5.03 7.54
N ALA A 277 -18.28 5.48 6.42
CA ALA A 277 -17.07 4.92 5.85
C ALA A 277 -16.14 6.00 5.32
N VAL A 278 -14.83 5.68 5.28
CA VAL A 278 -13.78 6.46 4.62
C VAL A 278 -13.04 5.52 3.68
N LEU A 279 -13.13 5.79 2.39
CA LEU A 279 -12.54 4.96 1.35
C LEU A 279 -11.51 5.76 0.55
N ASP A 280 -10.34 5.17 0.35
CA ASP A 280 -9.29 5.71 -0.51
C ASP A 280 -9.17 4.96 -1.84
N VAL A 281 -9.73 3.75 -1.91
CA VAL A 281 -9.57 2.81 -3.03
C VAL A 281 -10.92 2.25 -3.48
N PHE A 282 -11.06 1.96 -4.79
CA PHE A 282 -12.33 1.65 -5.42
C PHE A 282 -12.20 0.59 -6.53
N THR A 283 -13.34 0.12 -7.00
CA THR A 283 -13.46 -0.74 -8.18
C THR A 283 -14.70 -0.32 -8.97
N PRO A 284 -14.54 0.21 -10.22
CA PRO A 284 -13.26 0.56 -10.86
C PRO A 284 -12.63 1.87 -10.34
N GLU A 285 -11.37 2.08 -10.65
CA GLU A 285 -10.65 3.34 -10.48
C GLU A 285 -10.25 3.91 -11.86
N PRO A 286 -10.59 5.18 -12.15
CA PRO A 286 -11.43 6.12 -11.37
C PRO A 286 -12.88 5.67 -11.23
N ILE A 287 -13.57 6.14 -10.16
CA ILE A 287 -15.01 5.92 -10.00
C ILE A 287 -15.77 6.60 -11.14
N PRO A 288 -16.62 5.88 -11.91
CA PRO A 288 -17.36 6.47 -13.01
C PRO A 288 -18.30 7.59 -12.55
N PRO A 289 -18.55 8.62 -13.39
CA PRO A 289 -19.60 9.59 -13.14
C PRO A 289 -20.96 8.89 -12.93
N GLY A 290 -21.73 9.35 -11.94
CA GLY A 290 -23.05 8.78 -11.62
C GLY A 290 -23.02 7.50 -10.79
N HIS A 291 -21.86 6.98 -10.44
CA HIS A 291 -21.77 5.82 -9.55
C HIS A 291 -22.36 6.15 -8.16
N ARG A 292 -23.07 5.17 -7.56
CA ARG A 292 -23.77 5.39 -6.27
C ARG A 292 -22.86 5.80 -5.11
N LEU A 293 -21.59 5.46 -5.14
CA LEU A 293 -20.60 5.90 -4.14
C LEU A 293 -20.54 7.43 -4.00
N TRP A 294 -20.73 8.18 -5.11
CA TRP A 294 -20.69 9.66 -5.05
C TRP A 294 -21.81 10.27 -4.20
N THR A 295 -22.92 9.55 -4.05
CA THR A 295 -24.12 10.03 -3.34
C THR A 295 -24.46 9.23 -2.09
N ALA A 296 -23.71 8.16 -1.80
CA ALA A 296 -23.90 7.36 -0.59
C ALA A 296 -23.78 8.24 0.67
N PRO A 297 -24.71 8.14 1.61
CA PRO A 297 -24.68 8.94 2.84
C PRO A 297 -23.50 8.51 3.71
N ASN A 298 -22.97 9.45 4.46
CA ASN A 298 -21.94 9.19 5.49
C ASN A 298 -20.65 8.55 4.93
N LEU A 299 -20.38 8.74 3.64
CA LEU A 299 -19.18 8.28 2.95
C LEU A 299 -18.25 9.45 2.68
N VAL A 300 -16.97 9.26 3.00
CA VAL A 300 -15.86 10.14 2.57
C VAL A 300 -15.01 9.37 1.56
N ILE A 301 -14.75 10.02 0.43
CA ILE A 301 -13.93 9.51 -0.68
C ILE A 301 -12.63 10.29 -0.73
N SER A 302 -11.51 9.57 -0.75
CA SER A 302 -10.18 10.08 -1.12
C SER A 302 -9.78 9.40 -2.44
N PRO A 303 -9.21 10.11 -3.42
CA PRO A 303 -8.97 9.56 -4.76
C PRO A 303 -7.62 8.81 -4.86
N HIS A 304 -7.42 7.79 -4.03
CA HIS A 304 -6.24 6.93 -3.95
C HIS A 304 -4.95 7.72 -3.72
N THR A 305 -5.01 8.69 -2.79
CA THR A 305 -3.89 9.60 -2.45
C THR A 305 -3.64 9.69 -0.93
N SER A 306 -4.37 8.89 -0.15
CA SER A 306 -4.36 9.00 1.31
C SER A 306 -3.02 8.73 1.95
N THR A 307 -2.18 7.95 1.29
CA THR A 307 -0.89 7.51 1.83
C THR A 307 0.32 8.17 1.16
N ASP A 308 0.09 8.99 0.13
CA ASP A 308 1.14 9.73 -0.56
C ASP A 308 1.51 11.00 0.20
N ASP A 309 2.81 11.24 0.28
CA ASP A 309 3.39 12.42 0.91
C ASP A 309 4.36 13.08 -0.08
N PRO A 310 3.91 14.13 -0.80
CA PRO A 310 4.73 14.77 -1.84
C PRO A 310 6.07 15.29 -1.33
N ASP A 311 6.16 15.66 -0.06
CA ASP A 311 7.37 16.26 0.50
C ASP A 311 8.48 15.23 0.76
N THR A 312 8.13 13.96 1.01
CA THR A 312 9.11 12.95 1.43
C THR A 312 9.15 11.70 0.55
N TYR A 313 8.18 11.50 -0.34
CA TYR A 313 8.01 10.27 -1.13
C TYR A 313 9.28 9.88 -1.90
N ASN A 314 9.79 10.80 -2.74
CA ASN A 314 10.96 10.53 -3.58
C ASN A 314 12.22 10.28 -2.76
N ALA A 315 12.43 11.07 -1.70
CA ALA A 315 13.58 10.89 -0.81
C ALA A 315 13.56 9.51 -0.12
N ARG A 316 12.39 9.10 0.39
CA ARG A 316 12.21 7.77 1.00
C ARG A 316 12.34 6.63 0.00
N SER A 317 11.81 6.81 -1.21
CA SER A 317 11.94 5.82 -2.28
C SER A 317 13.42 5.55 -2.60
N LEU A 318 14.23 6.60 -2.72
CA LEU A 318 15.67 6.45 -2.93
C LEU A 318 16.37 5.82 -1.72
N ASP A 319 16.00 6.17 -0.49
CA ASP A 319 16.55 5.55 0.72
C ASP A 319 16.24 4.04 0.75
N ILE A 320 14.99 3.64 0.43
CA ILE A 320 14.57 2.24 0.32
C ILE A 320 15.36 1.52 -0.79
N PHE A 321 15.52 2.16 -1.94
CA PHE A 321 16.34 1.59 -3.02
C PHE A 321 17.78 1.36 -2.57
N LEU A 322 18.40 2.33 -1.92
CA LEU A 322 19.78 2.21 -1.41
C LEU A 322 19.92 1.14 -0.32
N ASP A 323 18.90 0.94 0.53
CA ASP A 323 18.89 -0.16 1.51
C ASP A 323 18.84 -1.53 0.83
N ASN A 324 18.05 -1.67 -0.25
CA ASN A 324 18.06 -2.88 -1.07
C ASN A 324 19.38 -3.08 -1.80
N LEU A 325 19.98 -2.02 -2.33
CA LEU A 325 21.29 -2.06 -2.97
C LEU A 325 22.39 -2.48 -1.99
N ARG A 326 22.33 -1.99 -0.74
CA ARG A 326 23.21 -2.42 0.35
C ARG A 326 23.04 -3.90 0.68
N ALA A 327 21.80 -4.37 0.78
CA ALA A 327 21.51 -5.78 1.00
C ALA A 327 22.00 -6.66 -0.16
N TRP A 328 21.85 -6.20 -1.38
CA TRP A 328 22.36 -6.84 -2.59
C TRP A 328 23.90 -6.98 -2.52
N ARG A 329 24.61 -5.88 -2.24
CA ARG A 329 26.06 -5.87 -2.04
C ARG A 329 26.50 -6.88 -1.00
N ASP A 330 25.84 -6.86 0.14
CA ASP A 330 26.22 -7.68 1.30
C ASP A 330 25.74 -9.13 1.17
N ASN A 331 25.17 -9.51 0.03
CA ASN A 331 24.55 -10.82 -0.23
C ASN A 331 23.53 -11.22 0.85
N LYS A 332 22.76 -10.24 1.32
CA LYS A 332 21.68 -10.43 2.29
C LYS A 332 20.33 -10.51 1.59
N PRO A 333 19.29 -11.05 2.24
CA PRO A 333 17.94 -11.00 1.72
C PRO A 333 17.51 -9.55 1.44
N LEU A 334 16.93 -9.31 0.25
CA LEU A 334 16.46 -7.99 -0.15
C LEU A 334 15.21 -7.63 0.65
N PRO A 335 15.20 -6.49 1.37
CA PRO A 335 14.08 -6.11 2.23
C PRO A 335 12.75 -5.96 1.46
N ASN A 336 12.85 -5.51 0.22
CA ASN A 336 11.70 -5.18 -0.62
C ASN A 336 11.51 -6.15 -1.81
N LEU A 337 12.13 -7.35 -1.74
CA LEU A 337 11.90 -8.36 -2.77
C LEU A 337 10.40 -8.66 -2.86
N PHE A 338 9.87 -8.53 -4.07
CA PHE A 338 8.48 -8.83 -4.35
C PHE A 338 8.34 -10.31 -4.74
N ASP A 339 7.45 -11.00 -4.07
CA ASP A 339 7.12 -12.39 -4.37
C ASP A 339 6.03 -12.43 -5.46
N THR A 340 6.44 -12.70 -6.70
CA THR A 340 5.54 -12.73 -7.86
C THR A 340 4.51 -13.85 -7.82
N GLU A 341 4.77 -14.94 -7.06
CA GLU A 341 3.81 -16.03 -6.88
C GLU A 341 2.72 -15.67 -5.86
N ARG A 342 3.09 -14.91 -4.83
CA ARG A 342 2.16 -14.48 -3.78
C ARG A 342 1.47 -13.15 -4.09
N GLY A 343 2.06 -12.34 -4.98
CA GLY A 343 1.54 -11.03 -5.35
C GLY A 343 1.81 -9.92 -4.31
N TYR A 344 2.79 -10.11 -3.39
CA TYR A 344 3.16 -9.09 -2.39
C TYR A 344 4.56 -9.28 -1.80
#